data_655c1464b40b9bfb046486c806cf7ab9
#
_entry.id   655c1464b40b9bfb046486c806cf7ab9
#
_cell.length_a   1.000
_cell.length_b   1.000
_cell.length_c   1.000
_cell.angle_alpha   90.00
_cell.angle_beta   90.00
_cell.angle_gamma   90.00
#
_symmetry.space_group_name_H-M   'P 1'
#
loop_
_entity.id
_entity.type
_entity.pdbx_description
1 polymer ?
#
loop_
_entity_poly.entity_id
_entity_poly.type
_entity_poly.pdbx_seq_one_letter_code
_entity_poly.pdbx_strand_id
1 'polypeptide(L)'
;YVALNCQGMRATTHLEERSFPQRITVQQELIESLKADNRDKIPQDQILIDTLPLEYTMGAFSTNEPVGVMSDRIRAQFLNIICNAVAIESIESCFRKAGLPIVRHTMAADRLAAVMTGEQERSTGCVFVDMGSETTTVAVYRGKLLRHFAVLPLGGLNITRDIAGIFNCEESEAEEFKRTYGYPESSRNEDNGEVIHLRDGGRARPLSELYDIIEARTSEIVQNIKAQIEYAGYDSDTLVNGLYVTGGAALLPHINVAFAQHFSNWNLHFDRLPNALNIRCNEPLFNENAIYNVVLSVVRNADTNCNAGARQKEEQEPELFKNENENITVQTPTPQPTPEEPVQPQNPQEEEEPVSPDTEEKPKKNKGKELFKSFKKFLNNMVTDDE
;
A
#
# COMPACT_ATOMS: atom_id res chain seq x y z
N TYR A 1 16.32 -4.61 10.95
CA TYR A 1 15.35 -4.80 9.86
C TYR A 1 15.32 -3.57 8.97
N VAL A 2 15.35 -3.76 7.67
CA VAL A 2 15.23 -2.67 6.67
C VAL A 2 14.05 -2.97 5.77
N ALA A 3 13.06 -2.09 5.80
CA ALA A 3 11.92 -2.17 4.88
C ALA A 3 12.29 -1.52 3.55
N LEU A 4 12.12 -2.26 2.48
CA LEU A 4 12.45 -1.83 1.13
C LEU A 4 11.18 -1.39 0.39
N ASN A 5 11.28 -0.24 -0.27
CA ASN A 5 10.31 0.30 -1.21
C ASN A 5 11.06 1.07 -2.31
N CYS A 6 11.91 0.33 -3.03
CA CYS A 6 12.79 0.92 -4.04
C CYS A 6 12.05 1.06 -5.37
N GLN A 7 12.32 2.15 -6.09
CA GLN A 7 11.89 2.30 -7.48
C GLN A 7 12.39 1.12 -8.33
N GLY A 8 11.52 0.58 -9.17
CA GLY A 8 11.82 -0.57 -10.02
C GLY A 8 11.75 -1.93 -9.31
N MET A 9 11.43 -1.96 -8.02
CA MET A 9 11.12 -3.20 -7.31
C MET A 9 9.80 -3.77 -7.83
N ARG A 10 9.81 -5.04 -8.23
CA ARG A 10 8.66 -5.68 -8.87
C ARG A 10 8.60 -7.17 -8.60
N ALA A 11 7.45 -7.75 -8.88
CA ALA A 11 7.26 -9.19 -8.91
C ALA A 11 7.49 -9.73 -10.33
N THR A 12 8.16 -10.88 -10.41
CA THR A 12 8.26 -11.69 -11.64
C THR A 12 7.86 -13.12 -11.34
N THR A 13 7.11 -13.74 -12.24
CA THR A 13 6.71 -15.14 -12.08
C THR A 13 7.69 -16.06 -12.81
N HIS A 14 8.11 -17.11 -12.13
CA HIS A 14 8.98 -18.11 -12.71
C HIS A 14 8.46 -19.52 -12.45
N LEU A 15 8.70 -20.43 -13.40
CA LEU A 15 8.24 -21.82 -13.36
C LEU A 15 9.44 -22.75 -13.32
N GLU A 16 9.49 -23.62 -12.29
CA GLU A 16 10.43 -24.73 -12.19
C GLU A 16 9.71 -26.05 -12.40
N GLU A 17 10.28 -26.90 -13.23
CA GLU A 17 9.70 -28.23 -13.50
C GLU A 17 10.77 -29.31 -13.31
N ARG A 18 10.38 -30.40 -12.62
CA ARG A 18 11.24 -31.57 -12.45
C ARG A 18 10.44 -32.84 -12.64
N SER A 19 10.98 -33.78 -13.42
CA SER A 19 10.37 -35.08 -13.70
C SER A 19 11.27 -36.20 -13.16
N PHE A 20 10.64 -37.28 -12.72
CA PHE A 20 11.31 -38.44 -12.13
C PHE A 20 10.96 -39.72 -12.89
N PRO A 21 11.89 -40.68 -13.00
CA PRO A 21 11.62 -41.98 -13.67
C PRO A 21 10.54 -42.81 -13.01
N GLN A 22 10.31 -42.60 -11.71
CA GLN A 22 9.31 -43.25 -10.89
C GLN A 22 8.63 -42.22 -9.98
N ARG A 23 7.41 -42.59 -9.54
CA ARG A 23 6.74 -41.73 -8.51
C ARG A 23 7.55 -41.71 -7.23
N ILE A 24 7.80 -40.52 -6.77
CA ILE A 24 8.48 -40.23 -5.49
C ILE A 24 7.51 -39.51 -4.56
N THR A 25 7.75 -39.61 -3.26
CA THR A 25 7.08 -38.74 -2.29
C THR A 25 7.85 -37.43 -2.23
N VAL A 26 7.15 -36.31 -2.47
CA VAL A 26 7.72 -34.97 -2.39
C VAL A 26 8.17 -34.69 -0.96
N GLN A 27 9.44 -34.42 -0.78
CA GLN A 27 10.06 -34.06 0.50
C GLN A 27 10.42 -32.59 0.52
N GLN A 28 10.68 -32.04 1.72
CA GLN A 28 11.02 -30.63 1.90
C GLN A 28 12.31 -30.25 1.15
N GLU A 29 13.28 -31.16 1.11
CA GLU A 29 14.57 -30.99 0.42
C GLU A 29 14.39 -30.75 -1.09
N LEU A 30 13.40 -31.41 -1.69
CA LEU A 30 13.08 -31.20 -3.11
C LEU A 30 12.52 -29.77 -3.32
N ILE A 31 11.66 -29.31 -2.43
CA ILE A 31 11.10 -27.95 -2.50
C ILE A 31 12.22 -26.89 -2.34
N GLU A 32 13.13 -27.08 -1.39
CA GLU A 32 14.27 -26.17 -1.22
C GLU A 32 15.22 -26.22 -2.43
N SER A 33 15.41 -27.37 -3.06
CA SER A 33 16.19 -27.49 -4.30
C SER A 33 15.52 -26.73 -5.46
N LEU A 34 14.18 -26.81 -5.63
CA LEU A 34 13.46 -26.04 -6.64
C LEU A 34 13.56 -24.53 -6.42
N LYS A 35 13.52 -24.08 -5.15
CA LYS A 35 13.74 -22.68 -4.81
C LYS A 35 15.17 -22.23 -5.11
N ALA A 36 16.17 -23.10 -4.90
CA ALA A 36 17.56 -22.80 -5.25
C ALA A 36 17.73 -22.66 -6.77
N ASP A 37 17.20 -23.61 -7.56
CA ASP A 37 17.23 -23.56 -9.03
C ASP A 37 16.56 -22.27 -9.57
N ASN A 38 15.43 -21.88 -8.96
CA ASN A 38 14.74 -20.63 -9.29
C ASN A 38 15.61 -19.39 -8.98
N ARG A 39 16.32 -19.39 -7.84
CA ARG A 39 17.21 -18.28 -7.47
C ARG A 39 18.34 -18.09 -8.47
N ASP A 40 18.91 -19.18 -8.98
CA ASP A 40 20.04 -19.17 -9.90
C ASP A 40 19.69 -18.56 -11.28
N LYS A 41 18.38 -18.40 -11.56
CA LYS A 41 17.88 -17.81 -12.81
C LYS A 41 17.62 -16.31 -12.73
N ILE A 42 17.80 -15.70 -11.58
CA ILE A 42 17.69 -14.25 -11.43
C ILE A 42 18.86 -13.56 -12.16
N PRO A 43 18.61 -12.54 -13.00
CA PRO A 43 19.65 -11.78 -13.69
C PRO A 43 20.66 -11.18 -12.71
N GLN A 44 21.94 -11.08 -13.13
CA GLN A 44 23.05 -10.61 -12.28
C GLN A 44 22.93 -9.14 -11.86
N ASP A 45 22.21 -8.32 -12.63
CA ASP A 45 21.93 -6.92 -12.34
C ASP A 45 20.80 -6.71 -11.35
N GLN A 46 20.18 -7.82 -10.90
CA GLN A 46 19.04 -7.83 -9.98
C GLN A 46 19.35 -8.64 -8.73
N ILE A 47 18.77 -8.21 -7.62
CA ILE A 47 18.81 -8.94 -6.35
C ILE A 47 17.42 -9.47 -6.03
N LEU A 48 17.37 -10.74 -5.68
CA LEU A 48 16.18 -11.40 -5.16
C LEU A 48 15.97 -10.99 -3.70
N ILE A 49 14.87 -10.29 -3.45
CA ILE A 49 14.46 -9.85 -2.10
C ILE A 49 13.68 -10.96 -1.40
N ASP A 50 12.76 -11.61 -2.14
CA ASP A 50 11.96 -12.72 -1.60
C ASP A 50 11.48 -13.64 -2.72
N THR A 51 11.19 -14.90 -2.37
CA THR A 51 10.61 -15.92 -3.27
C THR A 51 9.39 -16.54 -2.59
N LEU A 52 8.23 -16.31 -3.19
CA LEU A 52 6.95 -16.79 -2.68
C LEU A 52 6.42 -17.91 -3.57
N PRO A 53 6.13 -19.12 -3.04
CA PRO A 53 5.48 -20.14 -3.82
C PRO A 53 4.02 -19.74 -4.10
N LEU A 54 3.62 -19.78 -5.37
CA LEU A 54 2.26 -19.51 -5.79
C LEU A 54 1.42 -20.79 -5.85
N GLU A 55 2.00 -21.85 -6.45
CA GLU A 55 1.33 -23.12 -6.65
C GLU A 55 2.33 -24.22 -6.99
N TYR A 56 2.02 -25.44 -6.58
CA TYR A 56 2.70 -26.65 -7.00
C TYR A 56 1.72 -27.54 -7.74
N THR A 57 2.02 -27.89 -9.00
CA THR A 57 1.20 -28.76 -9.84
C THR A 57 1.88 -30.11 -9.99
N MET A 58 1.15 -31.20 -9.72
CA MET A 58 1.59 -32.58 -9.81
C MET A 58 0.56 -33.39 -10.60
N GLY A 59 0.81 -33.58 -11.91
CA GLY A 59 -0.16 -34.15 -12.83
C GLY A 59 -1.40 -33.25 -13.00
N ALA A 60 -2.57 -33.71 -12.62
CA ALA A 60 -3.81 -32.94 -12.64
C ALA A 60 -4.15 -32.27 -11.29
N PHE A 61 -3.30 -32.41 -10.31
CA PHE A 61 -3.51 -31.90 -8.96
C PHE A 61 -2.63 -30.70 -8.68
N SER A 62 -3.21 -29.64 -8.13
CA SER A 62 -2.50 -28.43 -7.68
C SER A 62 -2.71 -28.22 -6.19
N THR A 63 -1.64 -27.78 -5.48
CA THR A 63 -1.66 -27.51 -4.05
C THR A 63 -0.61 -26.47 -3.67
N ASN A 64 -0.81 -25.81 -2.53
CA ASN A 64 0.20 -24.97 -1.90
C ASN A 64 1.07 -25.76 -0.89
N GLU A 65 0.66 -26.99 -0.53
CA GLU A 65 1.34 -27.87 0.41
C GLU A 65 1.74 -29.18 -0.30
N PRO A 66 2.85 -29.20 -1.05
CA PRO A 66 3.24 -30.33 -1.88
C PRO A 66 3.91 -31.47 -1.11
N VAL A 67 4.42 -31.21 0.11
CA VAL A 67 5.16 -32.19 0.90
C VAL A 67 4.26 -33.36 1.29
N GLY A 68 4.77 -34.59 1.06
CA GLY A 68 4.02 -35.83 1.33
C GLY A 68 3.21 -36.34 0.14
N VAL A 69 3.04 -35.55 -0.93
CA VAL A 69 2.31 -35.97 -2.14
C VAL A 69 3.20 -36.87 -3.01
N MET A 70 2.65 -37.92 -3.57
CA MET A 70 3.36 -38.80 -4.50
C MET A 70 3.16 -38.36 -5.96
N SER A 71 4.28 -38.09 -6.67
CA SER A 71 4.26 -37.71 -8.10
C SER A 71 5.52 -38.14 -8.82
N ASP A 72 5.39 -38.32 -10.14
CA ASP A 72 6.51 -38.50 -11.08
C ASP A 72 6.94 -37.17 -11.75
N ARG A 73 6.16 -36.11 -11.51
CA ARG A 73 6.46 -34.75 -12.00
C ARG A 73 5.98 -33.72 -11.00
N ILE A 74 6.80 -32.72 -10.76
CA ILE A 74 6.44 -31.53 -9.99
C ILE A 74 6.73 -30.28 -10.82
N ARG A 75 5.77 -29.35 -10.84
CA ARG A 75 5.91 -28.02 -11.42
C ARG A 75 5.63 -27.03 -10.32
N ALA A 76 6.59 -26.20 -10.00
CA ALA A 76 6.52 -25.18 -8.97
C ALA A 76 6.49 -23.78 -9.62
N GLN A 77 5.47 -23.01 -9.32
CA GLN A 77 5.36 -21.63 -9.76
C GLN A 77 5.76 -20.73 -8.60
N PHE A 78 6.77 -19.88 -8.83
CA PHE A 78 7.28 -18.92 -7.85
C PHE A 78 6.99 -17.48 -8.28
N LEU A 79 6.66 -16.64 -7.30
CA LEU A 79 6.66 -15.18 -7.42
C LEU A 79 7.97 -14.67 -6.81
N ASN A 80 8.84 -14.13 -7.63
CA ASN A 80 10.10 -13.55 -7.20
C ASN A 80 9.96 -12.05 -7.07
N ILE A 81 10.30 -11.50 -5.92
CA ILE A 81 10.38 -10.07 -5.70
C ILE A 81 11.83 -9.66 -5.94
N ILE A 82 12.04 -8.89 -6.99
CA ILE A 82 13.35 -8.47 -7.45
C ILE A 82 13.52 -6.97 -7.41
N CYS A 83 14.75 -6.53 -7.25
CA CYS A 83 15.12 -5.12 -7.25
C CYS A 83 16.47 -4.95 -7.97
N ASN A 84 16.76 -3.76 -8.48
CA ASN A 84 18.05 -3.43 -9.04
C ASN A 84 19.16 -3.58 -7.99
N ALA A 85 20.25 -4.26 -8.34
CA ALA A 85 21.35 -4.56 -7.44
C ALA A 85 22.00 -3.29 -6.87
N VAL A 86 22.19 -2.26 -7.72
CA VAL A 86 22.81 -0.99 -7.31
C VAL A 86 22.03 -0.28 -6.20
N ALA A 87 20.69 -0.35 -6.26
CA ALA A 87 19.84 0.27 -5.24
C ALA A 87 20.04 -0.41 -3.88
N ILE A 88 20.06 -1.74 -3.84
CA ILE A 88 20.23 -2.50 -2.60
C ILE A 88 21.65 -2.32 -2.05
N GLU A 89 22.68 -2.41 -2.89
CA GLU A 89 24.08 -2.19 -2.49
C GLU A 89 24.29 -0.79 -1.91
N SER A 90 23.63 0.23 -2.48
CA SER A 90 23.68 1.60 -1.98
C SER A 90 23.08 1.70 -0.57
N ILE A 91 21.93 1.07 -0.33
CA ILE A 91 21.30 1.02 0.99
C ILE A 91 22.23 0.29 1.98
N GLU A 92 22.73 -0.88 1.63
CA GLU A 92 23.64 -1.65 2.48
C GLU A 92 24.92 -0.87 2.81
N SER A 93 25.46 -0.14 1.81
CA SER A 93 26.62 0.71 2.02
C SER A 93 26.35 1.83 3.02
N CYS A 94 25.16 2.45 2.97
CA CYS A 94 24.76 3.49 3.94
C CYS A 94 24.69 2.93 5.37
N PHE A 95 24.02 1.79 5.55
CA PHE A 95 23.93 1.14 6.87
C PHE A 95 25.30 0.69 7.40
N ARG A 96 26.15 0.14 6.53
CA ARG A 96 27.53 -0.26 6.86
C ARG A 96 28.36 0.95 7.31
N LYS A 97 28.25 2.09 6.60
CA LYS A 97 28.94 3.35 6.98
C LYS A 97 28.43 3.91 8.29
N ALA A 98 27.15 3.71 8.61
CA ALA A 98 26.56 4.13 9.87
C ALA A 98 26.88 3.16 11.03
N GLY A 99 27.57 2.03 10.78
CA GLY A 99 27.85 1.02 11.80
C GLY A 99 26.64 0.23 12.26
N LEU A 100 25.55 0.21 11.45
CA LEU A 100 24.31 -0.47 11.76
C LEU A 100 24.21 -1.77 10.93
N PRO A 101 24.33 -2.96 11.55
CA PRO A 101 24.17 -4.22 10.83
C PRO A 101 22.72 -4.43 10.39
N ILE A 102 22.52 -4.86 9.15
CA ILE A 102 21.21 -5.26 8.63
C ILE A 102 21.00 -6.74 8.95
N VAL A 103 19.96 -7.05 9.73
CA VAL A 103 19.57 -8.43 10.08
C VAL A 103 18.78 -9.05 8.92
N ARG A 104 17.84 -8.30 8.35
CA ARG A 104 16.96 -8.76 7.27
C ARG A 104 16.43 -7.58 6.44
N HIS A 105 16.36 -7.80 5.14
CA HIS A 105 15.54 -7.00 4.23
C HIS A 105 14.10 -7.51 4.25
N THR A 106 13.13 -6.61 4.11
CA THR A 106 11.71 -6.96 4.03
C THR A 106 10.98 -5.99 3.10
N MET A 107 9.90 -6.43 2.48
CA MET A 107 9.06 -5.53 1.69
C MET A 107 8.24 -4.64 2.63
N ALA A 108 8.32 -3.32 2.43
CA ALA A 108 7.54 -2.34 3.20
C ALA A 108 6.03 -2.59 3.05
N ALA A 109 5.57 -2.80 1.81
CA ALA A 109 4.18 -3.03 1.49
C ALA A 109 3.61 -4.31 2.14
N ASP A 110 4.39 -5.40 2.21
CA ASP A 110 3.95 -6.63 2.85
C ASP A 110 3.73 -6.44 4.36
N ARG A 111 4.65 -5.71 5.01
CA ARG A 111 4.52 -5.39 6.44
C ARG A 111 3.33 -4.49 6.73
N LEU A 112 3.10 -3.48 5.90
CA LEU A 112 1.93 -2.61 6.01
C LEU A 112 0.63 -3.37 5.70
N ALA A 113 0.58 -4.12 4.61
CA ALA A 113 -0.58 -4.91 4.24
C ALA A 113 -0.99 -5.90 5.34
N ALA A 114 0.00 -6.55 5.99
CA ALA A 114 -0.25 -7.47 7.10
C ALA A 114 -0.95 -6.82 8.30
N VAL A 115 -0.83 -5.49 8.44
CA VAL A 115 -1.45 -4.71 9.52
C VAL A 115 -2.79 -4.11 9.10
N MET A 116 -2.86 -3.61 7.85
CA MET A 116 -4.05 -2.92 7.32
C MET A 116 -5.15 -3.87 6.88
N THR A 117 -4.78 -5.07 6.45
CA THR A 117 -5.73 -6.06 5.94
C THR A 117 -5.72 -7.29 6.82
N GLY A 118 -6.88 -7.82 7.12
CA GLY A 118 -7.02 -9.10 7.81
C GLY A 118 -6.63 -10.28 6.90
N GLU A 119 -6.48 -11.44 7.50
CA GLU A 119 -6.18 -12.67 6.75
C GLU A 119 -7.34 -13.07 5.83
N GLN A 120 -8.57 -12.77 6.24
CA GLN A 120 -9.77 -13.08 5.46
C GLN A 120 -9.84 -12.18 4.21
N GLU A 121 -9.55 -10.88 4.31
CA GLU A 121 -9.52 -9.96 3.19
C GLU A 121 -8.47 -10.37 2.16
N ARG A 122 -7.27 -10.74 2.60
CA ARG A 122 -6.22 -11.27 1.71
C ARG A 122 -6.60 -12.61 1.08
N SER A 123 -7.36 -13.44 1.78
CA SER A 123 -7.82 -14.72 1.28
C SER A 123 -8.85 -14.57 0.16
N THR A 124 -9.85 -13.72 0.36
CA THR A 124 -10.92 -13.49 -0.61
C THR A 124 -10.52 -12.55 -1.74
N GLY A 125 -9.54 -11.69 -1.52
CA GLY A 125 -8.91 -10.82 -2.53
C GLY A 125 -9.03 -9.34 -2.19
N CYS A 126 -7.88 -8.66 -2.17
CA CYS A 126 -7.78 -7.22 -1.98
C CYS A 126 -6.54 -6.65 -2.68
N VAL A 127 -6.53 -5.35 -2.88
CA VAL A 127 -5.38 -4.58 -3.33
C VAL A 127 -4.90 -3.72 -2.18
N PHE A 128 -3.61 -3.71 -1.94
CA PHE A 128 -2.95 -2.78 -1.04
C PHE A 128 -2.19 -1.74 -1.84
N VAL A 129 -2.37 -0.46 -1.52
CA VAL A 129 -1.72 0.67 -2.20
C VAL A 129 -1.06 1.56 -1.16
N ASP A 130 0.25 1.77 -1.29
CA ASP A 130 1.01 2.73 -0.49
C ASP A 130 1.48 3.89 -1.38
N MET A 131 0.84 5.04 -1.23
CA MET A 131 1.17 6.26 -1.98
C MET A 131 2.18 7.09 -1.20
N GLY A 132 3.47 6.90 -1.52
CA GLY A 132 4.57 7.62 -0.93
C GLY A 132 4.83 8.99 -1.58
N SER A 133 5.99 9.59 -1.23
CA SER A 133 6.45 10.83 -1.84
C SER A 133 6.93 10.62 -3.27
N GLU A 134 7.82 9.68 -3.51
CA GLU A 134 8.44 9.44 -4.83
C GLU A 134 7.90 8.19 -5.52
N THR A 135 7.26 7.29 -4.77
CA THR A 135 6.79 6.00 -5.28
C THR A 135 5.38 5.70 -4.80
N THR A 136 4.65 4.94 -5.63
CA THR A 136 3.39 4.30 -5.26
C THR A 136 3.55 2.80 -5.43
N THR A 137 3.32 2.05 -4.36
CA THR A 137 3.38 0.58 -4.36
C THR A 137 1.99 0.01 -4.54
N VAL A 138 1.88 -0.97 -5.43
CA VAL A 138 0.66 -1.76 -5.66
C VAL A 138 0.94 -3.22 -5.35
N ALA A 139 0.19 -3.82 -4.44
CA ALA A 139 0.29 -5.22 -4.07
C ALA A 139 -1.10 -5.88 -4.12
N VAL A 140 -1.23 -6.93 -4.91
CA VAL A 140 -2.49 -7.68 -5.08
C VAL A 140 -2.40 -8.97 -4.29
N TYR A 141 -3.37 -9.19 -3.40
CA TYR A 141 -3.48 -10.41 -2.59
C TYR A 141 -4.72 -11.21 -2.97
N ARG A 142 -4.59 -12.53 -3.08
CA ARG A 142 -5.68 -13.49 -3.24
C ARG A 142 -5.26 -14.87 -2.78
N GLY A 143 -6.16 -15.60 -2.10
CA GLY A 143 -5.85 -16.91 -1.53
C GLY A 143 -4.78 -16.83 -0.45
N LYS A 144 -4.72 -15.73 0.31
CA LYS A 144 -3.69 -15.36 1.31
C LYS A 144 -2.29 -15.08 0.73
N LEU A 145 -2.11 -15.23 -0.57
CA LEU A 145 -0.82 -15.08 -1.25
C LEU A 145 -0.75 -13.72 -1.97
N LEU A 146 0.45 -13.14 -1.98
CA LEU A 146 0.78 -12.06 -2.88
C LEU A 146 0.78 -12.61 -4.31
N ARG A 147 0.03 -11.98 -5.20
CA ARG A 147 -0.14 -12.40 -6.60
C ARG A 147 0.54 -11.46 -7.58
N HIS A 148 0.62 -10.18 -7.23
CA HIS A 148 1.30 -9.16 -8.01
C HIS A 148 1.89 -8.10 -7.08
N PHE A 149 3.01 -7.53 -7.49
CA PHE A 149 3.68 -6.46 -6.76
C PHE A 149 4.43 -5.57 -7.73
N ALA A 150 4.23 -4.26 -7.63
CA ALA A 150 4.96 -3.28 -8.42
C ALA A 150 5.14 -1.99 -7.61
N VAL A 151 6.30 -1.36 -7.78
CA VAL A 151 6.62 -0.03 -7.25
C VAL A 151 6.72 0.93 -8.41
N LEU A 152 5.72 1.79 -8.55
CA LEU A 152 5.63 2.83 -9.58
C LEU A 152 6.49 4.03 -9.18
N PRO A 153 7.23 4.65 -10.12
CA PRO A 153 8.04 5.84 -9.88
C PRO A 153 7.18 7.12 -9.89
N LEU A 154 6.04 7.07 -9.23
CA LEU A 154 5.05 8.15 -9.16
C LEU A 154 4.57 8.30 -7.72
N GLY A 155 4.53 9.53 -7.22
CA GLY A 155 4.09 9.81 -5.85
C GLY A 155 3.76 11.28 -5.64
N GLY A 156 3.57 11.68 -4.39
CA GLY A 156 3.17 13.04 -4.02
C GLY A 156 4.16 14.13 -4.45
N LEU A 157 5.45 13.81 -4.58
CA LEU A 157 6.48 14.74 -5.05
C LEU A 157 6.31 15.10 -6.54
N ASN A 158 5.73 14.21 -7.35
CA ASN A 158 5.43 14.53 -8.74
C ASN A 158 4.38 15.65 -8.83
N ILE A 159 3.36 15.63 -7.94
CA ILE A 159 2.37 16.72 -7.85
C ILE A 159 3.07 18.02 -7.47
N THR A 160 3.95 17.99 -6.46
CA THR A 160 4.72 19.16 -6.00
C THR A 160 5.57 19.75 -7.12
N ARG A 161 6.28 18.91 -7.88
CA ARG A 161 7.13 19.34 -9.01
C ARG A 161 6.34 19.93 -10.16
N ASP A 162 5.15 19.41 -10.45
CA ASP A 162 4.27 19.99 -11.46
C ASP A 162 3.79 21.38 -11.06
N ILE A 163 3.38 21.55 -9.80
CA ILE A 163 3.01 22.87 -9.26
C ILE A 163 4.21 23.83 -9.33
N ALA A 164 5.39 23.40 -8.84
CA ALA A 164 6.61 24.21 -8.87
C ALA A 164 7.00 24.65 -10.28
N GLY A 165 6.90 23.72 -11.26
CA GLY A 165 7.22 23.99 -12.66
C GLY A 165 6.24 24.96 -13.31
N ILE A 166 4.94 24.78 -13.10
CA ILE A 166 3.89 25.62 -13.73
C ILE A 166 3.82 27.00 -13.06
N PHE A 167 3.92 27.04 -11.73
CA PHE A 167 3.92 28.32 -10.98
C PHE A 167 5.27 29.03 -11.02
N ASN A 168 6.33 28.32 -11.47
CA ASN A 168 7.72 28.77 -11.43
C ASN A 168 8.10 29.26 -10.03
N CYS A 169 7.93 28.40 -9.04
CA CYS A 169 8.25 28.64 -7.62
C CYS A 169 9.11 27.51 -7.06
N GLU A 170 9.61 27.67 -5.84
CA GLU A 170 10.40 26.64 -5.15
C GLU A 170 9.54 25.43 -4.79
N GLU A 171 10.12 24.19 -4.82
CA GLU A 171 9.41 22.97 -4.44
C GLU A 171 8.82 23.03 -3.02
N SER A 172 9.49 23.72 -2.09
CA SER A 172 9.02 23.91 -0.72
C SER A 172 7.73 24.74 -0.64
N GLU A 173 7.60 25.74 -1.50
CA GLU A 173 6.40 26.58 -1.61
C GLU A 173 5.26 25.83 -2.32
N ALA A 174 5.58 25.10 -3.38
CA ALA A 174 4.64 24.24 -4.09
C ALA A 174 4.06 23.14 -3.17
N GLU A 175 4.90 22.55 -2.30
CA GLU A 175 4.47 21.56 -1.31
C GLU A 175 3.49 22.16 -0.29
N GLU A 176 3.76 23.40 0.15
CA GLU A 176 2.85 24.11 1.04
C GLU A 176 1.50 24.37 0.37
N PHE A 177 1.49 24.84 -0.89
CA PHE A 177 0.25 25.02 -1.64
C PHE A 177 -0.53 23.71 -1.80
N LYS A 178 0.15 22.62 -2.17
CA LYS A 178 -0.46 21.29 -2.29
C LYS A 178 -1.11 20.86 -0.96
N ARG A 179 -0.44 21.04 0.16
CA ARG A 179 -0.94 20.61 1.47
C ARG A 179 -2.05 21.49 2.02
N THR A 180 -2.01 22.80 1.74
CA THR A 180 -2.95 23.78 2.29
C THR A 180 -4.22 23.87 1.45
N TYR A 181 -4.07 23.89 0.13
CA TYR A 181 -5.17 24.14 -0.81
C TYR A 181 -5.44 22.96 -1.72
N GLY A 182 -4.63 21.88 -1.64
CA GLY A 182 -4.70 20.77 -2.57
C GLY A 182 -6.06 20.09 -2.61
N TYR A 183 -6.62 20.01 -3.81
CA TYR A 183 -7.88 19.35 -4.09
C TYR A 183 -7.83 18.67 -5.45
N PRO A 184 -7.99 17.34 -5.54
CA PRO A 184 -7.83 16.60 -6.78
C PRO A 184 -9.11 16.53 -7.63
N GLU A 185 -9.94 17.58 -7.61
CA GLU A 185 -11.17 17.66 -8.39
C GLU A 185 -11.39 19.10 -8.86
N SER A 186 -11.21 19.33 -10.14
CA SER A 186 -11.39 20.65 -10.77
C SER A 186 -12.88 21.04 -10.95
N SER A 187 -13.81 20.08 -10.84
CA SER A 187 -15.24 20.35 -11.02
C SER A 187 -15.85 21.30 -9.95
N ARG A 188 -15.10 21.53 -8.84
CA ARG A 188 -15.43 22.57 -7.86
C ARG A 188 -15.03 23.99 -8.28
N ASN A 189 -14.52 24.16 -9.49
CA ASN A 189 -14.17 25.45 -10.07
C ASN A 189 -15.43 26.27 -10.41
N GLU A 190 -16.23 26.60 -9.41
CA GLU A 190 -16.83 27.93 -9.42
C GLU A 190 -15.64 28.88 -9.29
N ASP A 191 -15.30 29.53 -10.38
CA ASP A 191 -14.20 30.52 -10.43
C ASP A 191 -14.59 31.70 -9.53
N ASN A 192 -14.38 31.50 -8.22
CA ASN A 192 -14.67 32.48 -7.19
C ASN A 192 -13.68 33.63 -7.21
N GLY A 193 -12.75 33.62 -8.20
CA GLY A 193 -11.68 34.60 -8.29
C GLY A 193 -10.62 34.49 -7.19
N GLU A 194 -10.58 33.37 -6.45
CA GLU A 194 -9.59 33.11 -5.42
C GLU A 194 -8.20 32.92 -6.06
N VAL A 195 -7.22 33.59 -5.46
CA VAL A 195 -5.83 33.55 -5.93
C VAL A 195 -4.87 33.14 -4.82
N ILE A 196 -3.81 32.46 -5.22
CA ILE A 196 -2.68 32.13 -4.35
C ILE A 196 -1.56 33.15 -4.64
N HIS A 197 -1.03 33.75 -3.59
CA HIS A 197 0.11 34.68 -3.70
C HIS A 197 1.42 33.90 -3.51
N LEU A 198 2.34 34.09 -4.47
CA LEU A 198 3.67 33.51 -4.39
C LEU A 198 4.58 34.37 -3.48
N ARG A 199 5.54 33.71 -2.85
CA ARG A 199 6.51 34.35 -1.91
C ARG A 199 7.43 35.38 -2.58
N ASP A 200 7.50 35.40 -3.92
CA ASP A 200 8.30 36.39 -4.66
C ASP A 200 7.75 37.82 -4.58
N GLY A 201 6.64 38.01 -3.88
CA GLY A 201 6.08 39.31 -3.53
C GLY A 201 5.27 40.01 -4.60
N GLY A 202 4.97 39.38 -5.74
CA GLY A 202 4.25 40.09 -6.82
C GLY A 202 3.36 39.22 -7.70
N ARG A 203 3.63 37.94 -7.78
CA ARG A 203 2.82 37.04 -8.64
C ARG A 203 1.68 36.39 -7.85
N ALA A 204 0.51 36.36 -8.47
CA ALA A 204 -0.63 35.60 -8.01
C ALA A 204 -1.04 34.59 -9.07
N ARG A 205 -1.55 33.42 -8.64
CA ARG A 205 -2.07 32.37 -9.50
C ARG A 205 -3.50 32.02 -9.09
N PRO A 206 -4.38 31.75 -10.05
CA PRO A 206 -5.72 31.27 -9.74
C PRO A 206 -5.66 29.95 -8.95
N LEU A 207 -6.51 29.83 -7.93
CA LEU A 207 -6.65 28.59 -7.16
C LEU A 207 -7.16 27.45 -8.05
N SER A 208 -7.99 27.77 -9.05
CA SER A 208 -8.46 26.82 -10.07
C SER A 208 -7.32 26.15 -10.84
N GLU A 209 -6.26 26.92 -11.19
CA GLU A 209 -5.09 26.37 -11.89
C GLU A 209 -4.35 25.35 -11.01
N LEU A 210 -4.27 25.57 -9.69
CA LEU A 210 -3.70 24.60 -8.75
C LEU A 210 -4.51 23.30 -8.75
N TYR A 211 -5.83 23.38 -8.73
CA TYR A 211 -6.71 22.21 -8.76
C TYR A 211 -6.53 21.40 -10.04
N ASP A 212 -6.46 22.06 -11.19
CA ASP A 212 -6.24 21.40 -12.49
C ASP A 212 -4.91 20.63 -12.52
N ILE A 213 -3.84 21.21 -11.97
CA ILE A 213 -2.52 20.57 -11.88
C ILE A 213 -2.60 19.33 -11.01
N ILE A 214 -3.19 19.46 -9.81
CA ILE A 214 -3.30 18.36 -8.82
C ILE A 214 -4.18 17.24 -9.37
N GLU A 215 -5.32 17.56 -9.97
CA GLU A 215 -6.23 16.56 -10.57
C GLU A 215 -5.53 15.79 -11.69
N ALA A 216 -4.85 16.47 -12.60
CA ALA A 216 -4.17 15.85 -13.72
C ALA A 216 -3.14 14.81 -13.26
N ARG A 217 -2.27 15.17 -12.29
CA ARG A 217 -1.24 14.26 -11.79
C ARG A 217 -1.83 13.16 -10.91
N THR A 218 -2.79 13.47 -10.07
CA THR A 218 -3.46 12.47 -9.22
C THR A 218 -4.19 11.44 -10.08
N SER A 219 -4.91 11.88 -11.11
CA SER A 219 -5.57 11.00 -12.07
C SER A 219 -4.59 10.07 -12.78
N GLU A 220 -3.41 10.57 -13.17
CA GLU A 220 -2.36 9.74 -13.76
C GLU A 220 -1.88 8.67 -12.78
N ILE A 221 -1.59 9.03 -11.52
CA ILE A 221 -1.17 8.06 -10.50
C ILE A 221 -2.24 6.97 -10.32
N VAL A 222 -3.51 7.37 -10.16
CA VAL A 222 -4.63 6.44 -9.94
C VAL A 222 -4.87 5.54 -11.16
N GLN A 223 -4.73 6.05 -12.38
CA GLN A 223 -4.80 5.26 -13.61
C GLN A 223 -3.67 4.23 -13.69
N ASN A 224 -2.46 4.59 -13.29
CA ASN A 224 -1.34 3.65 -13.24
C ASN A 224 -1.54 2.55 -12.19
N ILE A 225 -2.12 2.87 -11.02
CA ILE A 225 -2.52 1.86 -10.03
C ILE A 225 -3.51 0.89 -10.67
N LYS A 226 -4.54 1.39 -11.35
CA LYS A 226 -5.54 0.56 -12.03
C LYS A 226 -4.91 -0.31 -13.11
N ALA A 227 -4.01 0.24 -13.92
CA ALA A 227 -3.30 -0.50 -14.96
C ALA A 227 -2.48 -1.67 -14.38
N GLN A 228 -1.88 -1.53 -13.20
CA GLN A 228 -1.16 -2.64 -12.54
C GLN A 228 -2.10 -3.76 -12.09
N ILE A 229 -3.28 -3.42 -11.62
CA ILE A 229 -4.29 -4.43 -11.22
C ILE A 229 -4.80 -5.19 -12.45
N GLU A 230 -5.11 -4.46 -13.53
CA GLU A 230 -5.55 -5.04 -14.80
C GLU A 230 -4.46 -5.88 -15.48
N TYR A 231 -3.19 -5.43 -15.42
CA TYR A 231 -2.04 -6.19 -15.90
C TYR A 231 -1.88 -7.52 -15.15
N ALA A 232 -2.18 -7.53 -13.87
CA ALA A 232 -2.16 -8.74 -13.05
C ALA A 232 -3.37 -9.68 -13.32
N GLY A 233 -4.31 -9.28 -14.18
CA GLY A 233 -5.48 -10.07 -14.57
C GLY A 233 -6.61 -10.07 -13.54
N TYR A 234 -6.70 -9.01 -12.72
CA TYR A 234 -7.71 -8.88 -11.67
C TYR A 234 -8.66 -7.71 -11.91
N ASP A 235 -9.86 -7.80 -11.34
CA ASP A 235 -10.93 -6.82 -11.39
C ASP A 235 -11.70 -6.76 -10.05
N SER A 236 -12.75 -5.93 -9.99
CA SER A 236 -13.61 -5.76 -8.81
C SER A 236 -14.34 -7.05 -8.40
N ASP A 237 -14.66 -7.91 -9.37
CA ASP A 237 -15.40 -9.15 -9.10
C ASP A 237 -14.50 -10.22 -8.47
N THR A 238 -13.21 -10.17 -8.79
CA THR A 238 -12.20 -11.08 -8.27
C THR A 238 -11.57 -10.62 -6.97
N LEU A 239 -11.51 -9.29 -6.71
CA LEU A 239 -10.93 -8.67 -5.54
C LEU A 239 -12.01 -7.95 -4.71
N VAL A 240 -12.93 -8.74 -4.17
CA VAL A 240 -14.19 -8.27 -3.55
C VAL A 240 -14.01 -7.33 -2.34
N ASN A 241 -12.84 -7.35 -1.68
CA ASN A 241 -12.56 -6.43 -0.58
C ASN A 241 -12.00 -5.09 -1.04
N GLY A 242 -11.78 -4.90 -2.35
CA GLY A 242 -11.41 -3.62 -2.94
C GLY A 242 -9.97 -3.18 -2.64
N LEU A 243 -9.78 -1.86 -2.52
CA LEU A 243 -8.49 -1.21 -2.33
C LEU A 243 -8.33 -0.68 -0.91
N TYR A 244 -7.17 -0.97 -0.32
CA TYR A 244 -6.68 -0.39 0.94
C TYR A 244 -5.57 0.60 0.61
N VAL A 245 -5.86 1.89 0.74
CA VAL A 245 -4.98 2.98 0.33
C VAL A 245 -4.39 3.67 1.54
N THR A 246 -3.08 3.85 1.57
CA THR A 246 -2.31 4.51 2.63
C THR A 246 -1.14 5.31 2.06
N GLY A 247 -0.30 5.84 2.93
CA GLY A 247 0.89 6.61 2.58
C GLY A 247 0.69 8.11 2.66
N GLY A 248 1.79 8.86 2.63
CA GLY A 248 1.76 10.32 2.80
C GLY A 248 1.01 11.06 1.69
N ALA A 249 1.05 10.58 0.44
CA ALA A 249 0.31 11.17 -0.66
C ALA A 249 -1.20 10.86 -0.61
N ALA A 250 -1.59 9.78 0.07
CA ALA A 250 -3.00 9.47 0.32
C ALA A 250 -3.67 10.40 1.34
N LEU A 251 -2.88 11.25 2.02
CA LEU A 251 -3.40 12.30 2.92
C LEU A 251 -3.86 13.56 2.18
N LEU A 252 -3.69 13.61 0.85
CA LEU A 252 -4.21 14.71 0.06
C LEU A 252 -5.72 14.85 0.29
N PRO A 253 -6.24 16.05 0.61
CA PRO A 253 -7.67 16.24 0.82
C PRO A 253 -8.49 15.72 -0.36
N HIS A 254 -9.58 15.04 -0.08
CA HIS A 254 -10.49 14.48 -1.10
C HIS A 254 -9.88 13.50 -2.11
N ILE A 255 -8.75 12.88 -1.79
CA ILE A 255 -8.12 11.85 -2.63
C ILE A 255 -9.09 10.70 -2.99
N ASN A 256 -10.02 10.39 -2.08
CA ASN A 256 -11.07 9.39 -2.29
C ASN A 256 -11.96 9.70 -3.52
N VAL A 257 -12.17 10.97 -3.85
CA VAL A 257 -12.95 11.39 -5.04
C VAL A 257 -12.18 11.01 -6.31
N ALA A 258 -10.88 11.29 -6.35
CA ALA A 258 -10.03 10.92 -7.48
C ALA A 258 -10.01 9.38 -7.70
N PHE A 259 -9.96 8.61 -6.61
CA PHE A 259 -10.07 7.15 -6.73
C PHE A 259 -11.46 6.72 -7.22
N ALA A 260 -12.54 7.30 -6.71
CA ALA A 260 -13.90 6.93 -7.09
C ALA A 260 -14.19 7.16 -8.59
N GLN A 261 -13.55 8.15 -9.23
CA GLN A 261 -13.65 8.38 -10.68
C GLN A 261 -13.10 7.20 -11.51
N HIS A 262 -12.08 6.51 -11.03
CA HIS A 262 -11.43 5.40 -11.75
C HIS A 262 -11.83 4.01 -11.23
N PHE A 263 -12.35 3.92 -10.01
CA PHE A 263 -12.69 2.70 -9.29
C PHE A 263 -14.15 2.69 -8.82
N SER A 264 -15.09 3.09 -9.67
CA SER A 264 -16.51 3.29 -9.35
C SER A 264 -17.20 2.06 -8.74
N ASN A 265 -16.77 0.83 -9.10
CA ASN A 265 -17.35 -0.42 -8.62
C ASN A 265 -16.50 -1.12 -7.56
N TRP A 266 -15.54 -0.40 -6.96
CA TRP A 266 -14.63 -0.96 -5.98
C TRP A 266 -14.95 -0.47 -4.58
N ASN A 267 -14.74 -1.31 -3.59
CA ASN A 267 -14.69 -0.90 -2.20
C ASN A 267 -13.38 -0.16 -1.95
N LEU A 268 -13.44 1.08 -1.44
CA LEU A 268 -12.28 1.93 -1.21
C LEU A 268 -12.12 2.18 0.29
N HIS A 269 -10.95 1.81 0.83
CA HIS A 269 -10.60 1.98 2.23
C HIS A 269 -9.40 2.93 2.35
N PHE A 270 -9.61 4.08 3.02
CA PHE A 270 -8.59 5.10 3.26
C PHE A 270 -8.30 5.17 4.76
N ASP A 271 -7.75 4.11 5.32
CA ASP A 271 -7.54 4.00 6.76
C ASP A 271 -6.25 4.68 7.22
N ARG A 272 -6.39 5.53 8.21
CA ARG A 272 -5.27 6.06 8.98
C ARG A 272 -4.95 5.08 10.11
N LEU A 273 -3.79 4.47 10.01
CA LEU A 273 -3.37 3.27 10.73
C LEU A 273 -3.18 3.28 12.25
N PRO A 274 -3.17 4.36 13.04
CA PRO A 274 -2.69 4.30 14.42
C PRO A 274 -3.39 3.26 15.30
N ASN A 275 -4.69 3.03 15.08
CA ASN A 275 -5.48 2.15 15.96
C ASN A 275 -5.31 0.65 15.66
N ALA A 276 -5.00 0.28 14.40
CA ALA A 276 -4.82 -1.12 14.01
C ALA A 276 -3.49 -1.71 14.49
N LEU A 277 -2.49 -0.87 14.72
CA LEU A 277 -1.15 -1.31 15.12
C LEU A 277 -1.07 -1.79 16.56
N ASN A 278 -1.99 -1.38 17.44
CA ASN A 278 -1.91 -1.66 18.89
C ASN A 278 -0.53 -1.33 19.52
N ILE A 279 0.20 -0.41 18.91
CA ILE A 279 1.49 0.06 19.42
C ILE A 279 1.19 1.22 20.37
N ARG A 280 1.59 1.06 21.63
CA ARG A 280 1.60 2.15 22.60
C ARG A 280 2.89 2.93 22.42
N CYS A 281 2.80 4.16 21.92
CA CYS A 281 3.91 5.09 21.84
C CYS A 281 3.57 6.35 22.63
N ASN A 282 4.49 6.80 23.48
CA ASN A 282 4.30 8.03 24.27
C ASN A 282 4.52 9.30 23.45
N GLU A 283 5.08 9.16 22.23
CA GLU A 283 5.33 10.26 21.33
C GLU A 283 4.11 10.48 20.41
N PRO A 284 3.41 11.62 20.51
CA PRO A 284 2.22 11.92 19.68
C PRO A 284 2.51 11.84 18.17
N LEU A 285 3.73 12.20 17.77
CA LEU A 285 4.19 12.19 16.38
C LEU A 285 3.96 10.86 15.66
N PHE A 286 4.12 9.73 16.37
CA PHE A 286 3.92 8.39 15.79
C PHE A 286 2.44 8.00 15.71
N ASN A 287 1.57 8.65 16.48
CA ASN A 287 0.15 8.33 16.52
C ASN A 287 -0.67 9.15 15.50
N GLU A 288 -0.14 10.28 15.06
CA GLU A 288 -0.89 11.24 14.23
C GLU A 288 -0.47 11.22 12.75
N ASN A 289 0.68 10.63 12.44
CA ASN A 289 1.29 10.79 11.13
C ASN A 289 1.50 9.44 10.41
N ALA A 290 0.79 9.26 9.30
CA ALA A 290 0.90 8.07 8.43
C ALA A 290 2.32 7.83 7.85
N ILE A 291 3.21 8.83 7.90
CA ILE A 291 4.61 8.72 7.44
C ILE A 291 5.36 7.61 8.18
N TYR A 292 5.02 7.37 9.46
CA TYR A 292 5.69 6.35 10.28
C TYR A 292 5.08 4.95 10.19
N ASN A 293 4.01 4.77 9.43
CA ASN A 293 3.29 3.50 9.34
C ASN A 293 4.19 2.33 8.93
N VAL A 294 5.10 2.54 7.96
CA VAL A 294 6.06 1.51 7.53
C VAL A 294 6.96 1.10 8.68
N VAL A 295 7.58 2.06 9.37
CA VAL A 295 8.50 1.79 10.49
C VAL A 295 7.77 1.04 11.60
N LEU A 296 6.59 1.50 11.98
CA LEU A 296 5.77 0.87 13.02
C LEU A 296 5.36 -0.55 12.64
N SER A 297 5.01 -0.80 11.38
CA SER A 297 4.66 -2.14 10.89
C SER A 297 5.86 -3.09 10.91
N VAL A 298 7.07 -2.61 10.61
CA VAL A 298 8.31 -3.39 10.70
C VAL A 298 8.62 -3.74 12.14
N VAL A 299 8.52 -2.78 13.07
CA VAL A 299 8.75 -3.02 14.51
C VAL A 299 7.77 -4.06 15.06
N ARG A 300 6.50 -3.94 14.71
CA ARG A 300 5.47 -4.91 15.14
C ARG A 300 5.75 -6.33 14.67
N ASN A 301 6.29 -6.49 13.46
CA ASN A 301 6.54 -7.81 12.86
C ASN A 301 8.00 -8.27 13.04
N ALA A 302 8.80 -7.58 13.87
CA ALA A 302 10.16 -8.00 14.18
C ALA A 302 10.15 -9.20 15.12
N ASP A 303 10.96 -10.22 14.79
CA ASP A 303 11.11 -11.46 15.55
C ASP A 303 12.34 -11.43 16.47
N THR A 304 13.16 -10.39 16.38
CA THR A 304 14.40 -10.24 17.15
C THR A 304 14.42 -8.88 17.86
N ASN A 305 14.65 -8.90 19.17
CA ASN A 305 14.82 -7.68 19.94
C ASN A 305 16.24 -7.15 19.79
N CYS A 306 16.41 -6.06 19.04
CA CYS A 306 17.70 -5.41 18.84
C CYS A 306 18.21 -4.66 20.08
N ASN A 307 17.40 -4.49 21.12
CA ASN A 307 17.73 -3.81 22.37
C ASN A 307 17.76 -4.76 23.58
N ALA A 308 18.18 -5.99 23.38
CA ALA A 308 18.25 -7.00 24.43
C ALA A 308 19.10 -6.57 25.65
N GLY A 309 20.05 -5.64 25.47
CA GLY A 309 20.85 -5.06 26.55
C GLY A 309 20.12 -4.06 27.45
N ALA A 310 19.02 -3.44 26.99
CA ALA A 310 18.27 -2.46 27.77
C ALA A 310 17.28 -3.13 28.74
N ARG A 311 16.76 -4.31 28.41
CA ARG A 311 15.83 -5.07 29.30
C ARG A 311 16.48 -5.55 30.60
N GLN A 312 17.80 -5.79 30.62
CA GLN A 312 18.49 -6.18 31.85
C GLN A 312 18.60 -5.04 32.87
N LYS A 313 18.34 -3.78 32.48
CA LYS A 313 18.31 -2.64 33.40
C LYS A 313 16.91 -2.33 33.95
N GLU A 314 15.84 -2.73 33.29
CA GLU A 314 14.46 -2.52 33.75
C GLU A 314 13.97 -3.63 34.70
N GLU A 315 14.56 -4.83 34.65
CA GLU A 315 14.24 -5.92 35.58
C GLU A 315 14.94 -5.82 36.95
N GLN A 316 15.73 -4.76 37.17
CA GLN A 316 16.35 -4.46 38.48
C GLN A 316 15.75 -3.20 39.15
N GLU A 317 14.45 -3.02 39.09
CA GLU A 317 13.79 -2.15 40.07
C GLU A 317 13.66 -2.92 41.39
N PRO A 318 14.14 -2.32 42.51
CA PRO A 318 14.17 -3.02 43.81
C PRO A 318 12.74 -3.25 44.30
N GLU A 319 12.49 -4.48 44.73
CA GLU A 319 11.35 -4.82 45.58
C GLU A 319 11.37 -3.96 46.85
N LEU A 320 10.72 -2.84 46.83
CA LEU A 320 10.38 -2.06 48.02
C LEU A 320 8.88 -1.86 48.01
N PHE A 321 8.22 -2.72 48.76
CA PHE A 321 6.95 -2.58 49.45
C PHE A 321 6.22 -3.94 49.49
N LYS A 322 6.77 -4.87 50.29
CA LYS A 322 5.92 -5.80 51.02
C LYS A 322 5.43 -5.05 52.24
N ASN A 323 4.20 -4.69 52.30
CA ASN A 323 3.53 -4.43 53.56
C ASN A 323 2.38 -5.41 53.74
N GLU A 324 2.46 -6.02 54.87
CA GLU A 324 1.59 -7.01 55.47
C GLU A 324 0.20 -6.45 55.78
N ASN A 325 -0.76 -7.37 55.72
CA ASN A 325 -2.01 -7.42 56.53
C ASN A 325 -3.01 -6.28 56.31
N GLU A 326 -4.21 -6.66 55.88
CA GLU A 326 -5.36 -6.75 56.76
C GLU A 326 -6.58 -7.32 56.06
N ASN A 327 -7.22 -8.24 56.74
CA ASN A 327 -8.56 -8.79 56.49
C ASN A 327 -9.62 -7.68 56.37
N ILE A 328 -10.37 -7.61 55.27
CA ILE A 328 -11.68 -7.00 55.28
C ILE A 328 -12.68 -7.88 54.52
N THR A 329 -13.72 -8.19 55.25
CA THR A 329 -14.91 -8.99 55.01
C THR A 329 -15.68 -8.50 53.77
N VAL A 330 -16.05 -9.46 52.94
CA VAL A 330 -16.97 -9.29 51.81
C VAL A 330 -18.38 -8.93 52.31
N GLN A 331 -18.91 -7.81 51.88
CA GLN A 331 -20.36 -7.54 51.85
C GLN A 331 -20.83 -7.35 50.43
N THR A 332 -21.75 -8.19 50.04
CA THR A 332 -22.48 -8.19 48.76
C THR A 332 -23.48 -7.05 48.73
N PRO A 333 -23.58 -6.19 47.68
CA PRO A 333 -24.74 -5.34 47.49
C PRO A 333 -25.75 -5.97 46.53
N THR A 334 -26.98 -5.84 46.89
CA THR A 334 -28.27 -6.19 46.27
C THR A 334 -28.48 -5.42 44.96
N PRO A 335 -29.18 -5.99 43.96
CA PRO A 335 -29.42 -5.33 42.66
C PRO A 335 -30.50 -4.25 42.71
N GLN A 336 -30.28 -3.10 42.07
CA GLN A 336 -31.25 -2.06 41.80
C GLN A 336 -31.81 -2.17 40.37
N PRO A 337 -33.03 -1.70 40.12
CA PRO A 337 -33.83 -2.02 38.98
C PRO A 337 -33.53 -1.14 37.74
N THR A 338 -33.76 -1.72 36.60
CA THR A 338 -33.68 -1.19 35.22
C THR A 338 -34.65 0.00 35.03
N PRO A 339 -34.23 1.10 34.36
CA PRO A 339 -35.15 2.08 33.83
C PRO A 339 -35.58 1.76 32.38
N GLU A 340 -36.86 2.04 32.13
CA GLU A 340 -37.63 1.84 30.91
C GLU A 340 -37.11 2.67 29.71
N GLU A 341 -37.27 2.13 28.50
CA GLU A 341 -37.06 2.77 27.22
C GLU A 341 -38.05 3.91 26.95
N PRO A 342 -37.66 5.01 26.30
CA PRO A 342 -38.61 5.95 25.74
C PRO A 342 -38.88 5.68 24.25
N VAL A 343 -40.15 5.73 23.97
CA VAL A 343 -40.90 5.58 22.73
C VAL A 343 -40.44 6.57 21.64
N GLN A 344 -40.31 6.09 20.41
CA GLN A 344 -40.09 6.83 19.16
C GLN A 344 -41.34 7.67 18.79
N PRO A 345 -41.17 8.85 18.20
CA PRO A 345 -42.24 9.48 17.42
C PRO A 345 -42.03 9.27 15.92
N GLN A 346 -43.13 9.06 15.28
CA GLN A 346 -43.38 8.78 13.87
C GLN A 346 -43.08 9.97 12.95
N ASN A 347 -42.72 9.60 11.74
CA ASN A 347 -42.51 10.38 10.52
C ASN A 347 -43.79 11.06 10.00
N PRO A 348 -43.74 12.21 9.37
CA PRO A 348 -44.70 12.57 8.31
C PRO A 348 -44.01 12.76 6.95
N GLN A 349 -44.50 12.01 6.03
CA GLN A 349 -44.89 12.14 4.63
C GLN A 349 -44.28 13.25 3.74
N GLU A 350 -43.88 12.72 2.61
CA GLU A 350 -43.64 13.23 1.26
C GLU A 350 -44.48 14.37 0.78
N GLU A 351 -43.89 15.29 0.04
CA GLU A 351 -44.50 16.00 -1.11
C GLU A 351 -43.55 16.03 -2.29
N GLU A 352 -44.05 15.50 -3.42
CA GLU A 352 -43.44 15.52 -4.76
C GLU A 352 -43.74 16.86 -5.47
N GLU A 353 -42.90 17.16 -6.45
CA GLU A 353 -43.10 17.78 -7.79
C GLU A 353 -42.20 18.99 -8.09
N PRO A 354 -42.01 19.33 -9.38
CA PRO A 354 -41.92 18.56 -10.62
C PRO A 354 -40.68 18.82 -11.49
N VAL A 355 -40.51 17.94 -12.45
CA VAL A 355 -39.55 17.95 -13.57
C VAL A 355 -39.89 19.00 -14.63
N SER A 356 -38.89 19.66 -15.24
CA SER A 356 -38.81 19.97 -16.68
C SER A 356 -37.50 20.70 -17.08
N PRO A 357 -37.20 20.96 -18.37
CA PRO A 357 -36.48 20.01 -19.25
C PRO A 357 -35.21 20.59 -19.92
N ASP A 358 -34.45 19.66 -20.50
CA ASP A 358 -33.52 19.80 -21.62
C ASP A 358 -32.73 21.09 -21.84
N THR A 359 -31.38 20.93 -21.71
CA THR A 359 -30.47 21.71 -22.56
C THR A 359 -29.30 20.82 -23.00
N GLU A 360 -29.21 20.56 -24.28
CA GLU A 360 -28.14 19.86 -24.98
C GLU A 360 -26.79 20.61 -24.81
N GLU A 361 -25.80 19.98 -24.19
CA GLU A 361 -24.42 20.46 -24.27
C GLU A 361 -23.56 19.59 -25.20
N LYS A 362 -22.86 20.30 -26.09
CA LYS A 362 -21.91 19.76 -27.09
C LYS A 362 -20.67 19.17 -26.42
N PRO A 363 -20.07 18.08 -26.93
CA PRO A 363 -18.93 17.42 -26.31
C PRO A 363 -17.64 18.23 -26.50
N LYS A 364 -16.98 18.54 -25.36
CA LYS A 364 -15.62 19.09 -25.32
C LYS A 364 -14.60 18.02 -25.67
N LYS A 365 -13.67 18.34 -26.55
CA LYS A 365 -12.61 17.50 -27.08
C LYS A 365 -11.69 16.99 -25.94
N ASN A 366 -11.55 15.69 -25.90
CA ASN A 366 -10.86 14.86 -24.89
C ASN A 366 -9.33 14.96 -25.03
N LYS A 367 -8.67 15.84 -24.29
CA LYS A 367 -7.20 15.96 -24.21
C LYS A 367 -6.55 14.71 -23.58
N GLY A 368 -7.29 13.90 -22.83
CA GLY A 368 -6.80 12.66 -22.20
C GLY A 368 -6.40 11.56 -23.20
N LYS A 369 -6.94 11.59 -24.43
CA LYS A 369 -6.60 10.58 -25.45
C LYS A 369 -5.21 10.74 -26.08
N GLU A 370 -4.64 11.93 -26.08
CA GLU A 370 -3.28 12.15 -26.60
C GLU A 370 -2.20 11.77 -25.59
N LEU A 371 -2.42 12.04 -24.30
CA LEU A 371 -1.55 11.58 -23.21
C LEU A 371 -1.50 10.05 -23.13
N PHE A 372 -2.65 9.40 -23.31
CA PHE A 372 -2.73 7.94 -23.32
C PHE A 372 -1.97 7.30 -24.49
N LYS A 373 -1.96 7.94 -25.67
CA LYS A 373 -1.15 7.49 -26.82
C LYS A 373 0.35 7.60 -26.55
N SER A 374 0.79 8.65 -25.89
CA SER A 374 2.20 8.86 -25.52
C SER A 374 2.67 7.82 -24.50
N PHE A 375 1.83 7.50 -23.51
CA PHE A 375 2.11 6.51 -22.50
C PHE A 375 2.13 5.07 -23.04
N LYS A 376 1.20 4.74 -23.94
CA LYS A 376 1.20 3.43 -24.62
C LYS A 376 2.46 3.23 -25.48
N LYS A 377 3.00 4.31 -26.06
CA LYS A 377 4.26 4.29 -26.79
C LYS A 377 5.47 4.08 -25.87
N PHE A 378 5.44 4.67 -24.66
CA PHE A 378 6.45 4.48 -23.63
C PHE A 378 6.47 3.04 -23.08
N LEU A 379 5.30 2.46 -22.79
CA LEU A 379 5.19 1.05 -22.38
C LEU A 379 5.64 0.07 -23.46
N ASN A 380 5.30 0.33 -24.73
CA ASN A 380 5.77 -0.53 -25.81
C ASN A 380 7.29 -0.46 -26.00
N ASN A 381 7.92 0.69 -25.77
CA ASN A 381 9.37 0.81 -25.84
C ASN A 381 10.08 0.10 -24.67
N MET A 382 9.44 -0.02 -23.50
CA MET A 382 9.97 -0.81 -22.36
C MET A 382 9.92 -2.31 -22.61
N VAL A 383 9.03 -2.78 -23.48
CA VAL A 383 8.83 -4.21 -23.77
C VAL A 383 9.71 -4.67 -24.95
N THR A 384 10.21 -3.75 -25.78
CA THR A 384 11.02 -4.07 -26.98
C THR A 384 12.52 -4.00 -26.76
N ASP A 385 13.01 -3.64 -25.57
CA ASP A 385 14.45 -3.63 -25.25
C ASP A 385 14.95 -4.94 -24.62
N ASP A 386 14.14 -6.02 -24.63
CA ASP A 386 14.49 -7.37 -24.16
C ASP A 386 14.47 -8.43 -25.31
N GLU A 387 14.97 -8.10 -26.53
CA GLU A 387 15.38 -9.10 -27.52
C GLU A 387 16.89 -9.11 -27.75
#